data_f159f04fe8e834435ad86fe570909ae5
#
_entry.id   f159f04fe8e834435ad86fe570909ae5
#
_cell.length_a   1.000
_cell.length_b   1.000
_cell.length_c   1.000
_cell.angle_alpha   90.00
_cell.angle_beta   90.00
_cell.angle_gamma   90.00
#
_symmetry.space_group_name_H-M   'P 1'
#
loop_
_entity.id
_entity.type
_entity.pdbx_description
1 polymer ?
#
loop_
_entity_poly.entity_id
_entity_poly.type
_entity_poly.pdbx_seq_one_letter_code
_entity_poly.pdbx_strand_id
1 'polypeptide(L)'
;MEKKKNNSKKNNTFLLKVKYLDIKTGYPWIAIIHEQDGENFGVRPGDQLALKWKNKQTEIAIDMTRSLVQKGEIGLFRDITNRYKIKKGELLELKLSGHALSLKVIHKKLDEKKITYEEVCSLVSDIARYRISDLELAFFIASAFDKKNFSREEIYYLTKAISETGEMMKFGNIVADKHSIGGIPGNRVSPIIVSIIASCGVTIPKTSSRAVTSAAGTADTMEVLAPVGFTSKEIKKIVRKTNGCLIWGGALRLAPADDRFIEITRRLGREPYSKMVVSIMSKQVATGINRLIIDMPVGPTAKIHDPKEILFVKNLFLYLSKRFKMKTKIIISKTMGPIGRGIGPSLEARDVMRVLQQKEERSKDLEKKAVLLSGHLLELAGKAKKGDGHRMALESLTSGKALKKMREIIKAQGGNSEIDSEEIVLGRVSWGLESSKKGKIKSIDNKNLNKICRLLGSPSTKQAGVYLNKMVGENVKRKEILCTLYTNSNQRLVLARHALKKLELYTIK
;
A
#
# COMPACT_ATOMS: atom_id res chain seq x y z
N MET A 1 22.81 66.51 11.35
CA MET A 1 22.91 65.27 12.17
C MET A 1 21.65 64.45 12.01
N GLU A 2 21.62 63.60 10.98
CA GLU A 2 20.49 62.72 10.69
C GLU A 2 20.70 61.38 11.40
N LYS A 3 19.78 61.06 12.31
CA LYS A 3 19.72 59.74 12.97
C LYS A 3 19.21 58.69 11.99
N LYS A 4 20.10 57.90 11.39
CA LYS A 4 19.74 56.64 10.74
C LYS A 4 19.12 55.70 11.78
N LYS A 5 17.79 55.51 11.73
CA LYS A 5 17.12 54.46 12.45
C LYS A 5 17.47 53.10 11.79
N ASN A 6 18.36 52.40 12.44
CA ASN A 6 18.67 50.99 12.10
C ASN A 6 17.48 50.12 12.47
N ASN A 7 16.60 49.81 11.51
CA ASN A 7 15.54 48.83 11.63
C ASN A 7 16.10 47.45 11.26
N SER A 8 16.91 46.86 12.13
CA SER A 8 17.35 45.49 11.98
C SER A 8 16.24 44.54 12.48
N LYS A 9 15.18 44.37 11.69
CA LYS A 9 14.41 43.11 11.77
C LYS A 9 15.37 42.02 11.27
N LYS A 10 15.91 41.22 12.18
CA LYS A 10 16.69 40.01 11.87
C LYS A 10 15.77 39.06 11.08
N ASN A 11 15.82 39.16 9.74
CA ASN A 11 15.28 38.14 8.86
C ASN A 11 16.23 36.93 8.94
N ASN A 12 15.89 35.90 9.71
CA ASN A 12 16.58 34.60 9.74
C ASN A 12 16.37 33.83 8.41
N THR A 13 16.67 34.48 7.30
CA THR A 13 16.34 34.02 5.96
C THR A 13 17.58 34.16 5.09
N PHE A 14 17.95 33.09 4.38
CA PHE A 14 19.10 33.04 3.51
C PHE A 14 18.67 32.74 2.09
N LEU A 15 19.14 33.52 1.12
CA LEU A 15 18.88 33.32 -0.31
C LEU A 15 20.05 32.57 -0.93
N LEU A 16 19.82 31.44 -1.53
CA LEU A 16 20.82 30.61 -2.18
C LEU A 16 20.39 30.26 -3.61
N LYS A 17 21.35 30.22 -4.54
CA LYS A 17 21.15 29.90 -5.95
C LYS A 17 21.21 28.37 -6.17
N VAL A 18 20.21 27.81 -6.86
CA VAL A 18 20.12 26.39 -7.09
C VAL A 18 21.19 25.85 -8.02
N LYS A 19 21.94 24.87 -7.56
CA LYS A 19 22.80 23.99 -8.37
C LYS A 19 22.18 22.58 -8.40
N TYR A 20 22.12 21.97 -9.59
CA TYR A 20 21.65 20.58 -9.70
C TYR A 20 22.77 19.61 -9.39
N LEU A 21 22.47 18.64 -8.52
CA LEU A 21 23.31 17.49 -8.26
C LEU A 21 22.62 16.25 -8.84
N ASP A 22 23.26 15.59 -9.81
CA ASP A 22 22.70 14.41 -10.47
C ASP A 22 22.83 13.14 -9.63
N ILE A 23 22.34 13.22 -8.39
CA ILE A 23 22.32 12.13 -7.43
C ILE A 23 20.85 11.87 -7.08
N LYS A 24 20.51 10.61 -6.95
CA LYS A 24 19.21 10.16 -6.46
C LYS A 24 19.36 9.64 -5.03
N THR A 25 18.86 10.39 -4.06
CA THR A 25 18.98 10.06 -2.63
C THR A 25 17.72 9.40 -2.06
N GLY A 26 16.57 9.60 -2.73
CA GLY A 26 15.29 9.27 -2.14
C GLY A 26 14.90 10.25 -1.03
N TYR A 27 14.13 9.77 -0.07
CA TYR A 27 13.73 10.53 1.10
C TYR A 27 14.56 10.06 2.32
N PRO A 28 14.94 10.91 3.31
CA PRO A 28 14.56 12.32 3.49
C PRO A 28 15.18 13.27 2.44
N TRP A 29 14.53 14.43 2.25
CA TRP A 29 15.06 15.45 1.38
C TRP A 29 16.32 16.03 1.98
N ILE A 30 17.40 16.04 1.20
CA ILE A 30 18.70 16.58 1.60
C ILE A 30 19.06 17.67 0.59
N ALA A 31 19.59 18.79 1.10
CA ALA A 31 20.29 19.79 0.30
C ALA A 31 21.71 19.94 0.80
N ILE A 32 22.61 20.32 -0.09
CA ILE A 32 24.01 20.57 0.24
C ILE A 32 24.29 22.06 0.12
N ILE A 33 24.88 22.65 1.16
CA ILE A 33 25.37 24.04 1.14
C ILE A 33 26.87 24.08 1.36
N HIS A 34 27.48 25.20 1.04
CA HIS A 34 28.91 25.41 1.32
C HIS A 34 29.14 25.51 2.83
N GLU A 35 30.23 24.95 3.34
CA GLU A 35 30.56 24.89 4.77
C GLU A 35 30.57 26.31 5.40
N GLN A 36 31.14 27.28 4.73
CA GLN A 36 31.16 28.69 5.17
C GLN A 36 29.74 29.30 5.26
N ASP A 37 28.83 28.93 4.36
CA ASP A 37 27.47 29.41 4.43
C ASP A 37 26.77 28.78 5.65
N GLY A 38 27.01 27.50 5.92
CA GLY A 38 26.50 26.80 7.09
C GLY A 38 26.96 27.46 8.41
N GLU A 39 28.26 27.76 8.52
CA GLU A 39 28.82 28.49 9.67
C GLU A 39 28.18 29.85 9.84
N ASN A 40 28.05 30.63 8.75
CA ASN A 40 27.41 31.96 8.76
C ASN A 40 25.93 31.91 9.18
N PHE A 41 25.25 30.82 8.84
CA PHE A 41 23.83 30.61 9.14
C PHE A 41 23.63 29.99 10.53
N GLY A 42 24.68 29.53 11.18
CA GLY A 42 24.63 28.85 12.47
C GLY A 42 23.93 27.49 12.41
N VAL A 43 23.99 26.80 11.26
CA VAL A 43 23.41 25.48 11.04
C VAL A 43 24.50 24.40 11.06
N ARG A 44 24.09 23.17 11.37
CA ARG A 44 24.98 22.00 11.40
C ARG A 44 24.49 20.93 10.41
N PRO A 45 25.37 20.04 9.94
CA PRO A 45 24.94 18.90 9.16
C PRO A 45 23.83 18.11 9.88
N GLY A 46 22.75 17.80 9.15
CA GLY A 46 21.58 17.12 9.69
C GLY A 46 20.47 18.04 10.18
N ASP A 47 20.71 19.35 10.34
CA ASP A 47 19.66 20.30 10.73
C ASP A 47 18.55 20.37 9.68
N GLN A 48 17.31 20.47 10.15
CA GLN A 48 16.12 20.62 9.32
C GLN A 48 15.82 22.10 9.12
N LEU A 49 15.77 22.54 7.87
CA LEU A 49 15.45 23.91 7.50
C LEU A 49 14.23 23.94 6.57
N ALA A 50 13.48 25.05 6.62
CA ALA A 50 12.40 25.32 5.70
C ALA A 50 12.97 25.89 4.39
N LEU A 51 12.81 25.14 3.30
CA LEU A 51 13.13 25.60 1.95
C LEU A 51 11.88 26.20 1.32
N LYS A 52 11.95 27.47 0.93
CA LYS A 52 10.86 28.20 0.28
C LYS A 52 11.22 28.66 -1.11
N TRP A 53 10.26 28.56 -2.03
CA TRP A 53 10.35 29.12 -3.37
C TRP A 53 8.96 29.47 -3.90
N LYS A 54 8.81 30.66 -4.45
CA LYS A 54 7.49 31.18 -4.84
C LYS A 54 6.48 31.03 -3.67
N ASN A 55 5.35 30.40 -3.91
CA ASN A 55 4.30 30.13 -2.90
C ASN A 55 4.39 28.71 -2.32
N LYS A 56 5.54 28.02 -2.45
CA LYS A 56 5.74 26.65 -1.97
C LYS A 56 6.77 26.61 -0.86
N GLN A 57 6.64 25.62 0.01
CA GLN A 57 7.59 25.37 1.09
C GLN A 57 7.71 23.86 1.32
N THR A 58 8.90 23.39 1.68
CA THR A 58 9.16 22.03 2.18
C THR A 58 10.25 22.07 3.24
N GLU A 59 10.29 21.07 4.10
CA GLU A 59 11.43 20.88 5.02
C GLU A 59 12.52 20.06 4.31
N ILE A 60 13.78 20.38 4.61
CA ILE A 60 14.94 19.77 4.00
C ILE A 60 16.07 19.65 5.03
N ALA A 61 16.71 18.49 5.10
CA ALA A 61 17.91 18.31 5.88
C ALA A 61 19.10 18.98 5.14
N ILE A 62 19.98 19.61 5.89
CA ILE A 62 21.16 20.28 5.34
C ILE A 62 22.39 19.44 5.60
N ASP A 63 23.15 19.16 4.54
CA ASP A 63 24.51 18.67 4.62
C ASP A 63 25.47 19.74 4.04
N MET A 64 26.76 19.64 4.37
CA MET A 64 27.75 20.64 4.01
C MET A 64 28.88 20.06 3.17
N THR A 65 29.46 20.91 2.34
CA THR A 65 30.56 20.54 1.45
C THR A 65 31.54 21.71 1.25
N ARG A 66 32.77 21.39 0.90
CA ARG A 66 33.79 22.38 0.46
C ARG A 66 33.89 22.47 -1.06
N SER A 67 33.39 21.47 -1.80
CA SER A 67 33.70 21.32 -3.21
C SER A 67 32.50 21.18 -4.15
N LEU A 68 31.38 20.54 -3.68
CA LEU A 68 30.24 20.24 -4.56
C LEU A 68 29.41 21.46 -4.94
N VAL A 69 29.35 22.47 -4.08
CA VAL A 69 28.68 23.74 -4.32
C VAL A 69 29.57 24.90 -3.90
N GLN A 70 29.41 26.05 -4.57
CA GLN A 70 30.11 27.27 -4.21
C GLN A 70 29.36 28.05 -3.13
N LYS A 71 30.02 28.98 -2.49
CA LYS A 71 29.39 29.90 -1.52
C LYS A 71 28.21 30.64 -2.19
N GLY A 72 27.08 30.71 -1.52
CA GLY A 72 25.84 31.27 -2.05
C GLY A 72 25.05 30.32 -2.95
N GLU A 73 25.49 29.05 -3.10
CA GLU A 73 24.76 28.02 -3.82
C GLU A 73 24.13 26.96 -2.87
N ILE A 74 23.00 26.42 -3.31
CA ILE A 74 22.36 25.24 -2.70
C ILE A 74 22.31 24.11 -3.71
N GLY A 75 22.93 22.99 -3.41
CA GLY A 75 22.89 21.78 -4.19
C GLY A 75 21.61 21.00 -3.92
N LEU A 76 20.76 20.82 -4.94
CA LEU A 76 19.55 20.04 -4.86
C LEU A 76 19.67 18.78 -5.70
N PHE A 77 19.26 17.65 -5.11
CA PHE A 77 19.26 16.35 -5.75
C PHE A 77 18.09 16.17 -6.72
N ARG A 78 18.23 15.23 -7.66
CA ARG A 78 17.28 14.95 -8.75
C ARG A 78 15.84 14.73 -8.26
N ASP A 79 15.66 14.05 -7.13
CA ASP A 79 14.34 13.74 -6.59
C ASP A 79 13.57 15.01 -6.19
N ILE A 80 14.24 15.98 -5.58
CA ILE A 80 13.66 17.26 -5.16
C ILE A 80 13.33 18.12 -6.38
N THR A 81 14.31 18.29 -7.27
CA THR A 81 14.15 19.15 -8.45
C THR A 81 13.03 18.65 -9.36
N ASN A 82 12.92 17.32 -9.57
CA ASN A 82 11.86 16.72 -10.37
C ASN A 82 10.48 16.83 -9.71
N ARG A 83 10.41 16.58 -8.39
CA ARG A 83 9.14 16.63 -7.64
C ARG A 83 8.53 18.02 -7.62
N TYR A 84 9.36 19.02 -7.38
CA TYR A 84 8.89 20.39 -7.14
C TYR A 84 9.04 21.30 -8.37
N LYS A 85 9.62 20.80 -9.47
CA LYS A 85 9.89 21.54 -10.69
C LYS A 85 10.72 22.81 -10.45
N ILE A 86 11.72 22.72 -9.57
CA ILE A 86 12.66 23.79 -9.27
C ILE A 86 13.66 23.87 -10.42
N LYS A 87 13.99 25.08 -10.91
CA LYS A 87 14.90 25.27 -12.03
C LYS A 87 16.33 25.53 -11.55
N LYS A 88 17.33 25.12 -12.35
CA LYS A 88 18.73 25.46 -12.09
C LYS A 88 18.90 27.00 -12.12
N GLY A 89 19.64 27.54 -11.16
CA GLY A 89 19.87 28.98 -11.01
C GLY A 89 18.72 29.74 -10.35
N GLU A 90 17.58 29.11 -10.02
CA GLU A 90 16.49 29.75 -9.27
C GLU A 90 16.97 30.10 -7.85
N LEU A 91 16.54 31.26 -7.33
CA LEU A 91 16.84 31.67 -5.95
C LEU A 91 15.82 31.05 -5.00
N LEU A 92 16.33 30.40 -3.96
CA LEU A 92 15.52 29.78 -2.91
C LEU A 92 15.83 30.43 -1.57
N GLU A 93 14.82 30.50 -0.74
CA GLU A 93 14.90 31.02 0.60
C GLU A 93 15.02 29.84 1.59
N LEU A 94 16.10 29.80 2.36
CA LEU A 94 16.26 28.94 3.53
C LEU A 94 15.92 29.68 4.81
N LYS A 95 15.08 29.08 5.62
CA LYS A 95 14.72 29.60 6.96
C LYS A 95 15.03 28.56 8.02
N LEU A 96 15.53 29.00 9.16
CA LEU A 96 15.52 28.19 10.38
C LEU A 96 14.07 27.80 10.65
N SER A 97 13.76 26.53 10.64
CA SER A 97 12.44 26.03 11.03
C SER A 97 12.28 26.23 12.52
N GLY A 98 11.33 27.07 12.91
CA GLY A 98 10.80 26.95 14.28
C GLY A 98 10.19 25.57 14.45
N HIS A 99 10.32 24.94 15.60
CA HIS A 99 9.68 23.65 15.88
C HIS A 99 8.20 23.71 15.50
N ALA A 100 7.76 22.76 14.67
CA ALA A 100 6.38 22.70 14.23
C ALA A 100 5.45 22.65 15.48
N LEU A 101 4.34 23.39 15.47
CA LEU A 101 3.35 23.35 16.56
C LEU A 101 2.88 21.93 16.84
N SER A 102 2.88 21.09 15.83
CA SER A 102 2.60 19.64 15.89
C SER A 102 3.56 18.84 16.75
N LEU A 103 4.80 19.31 17.03
CA LEU A 103 5.70 18.63 17.98
C LEU A 103 5.10 18.60 19.40
N LYS A 104 4.38 19.67 19.79
CA LYS A 104 3.65 19.68 21.07
C LYS A 104 2.63 18.54 21.15
N VAL A 105 2.02 18.17 20.03
CA VAL A 105 1.07 17.05 19.95
C VAL A 105 1.79 15.71 20.15
N ILE A 106 2.98 15.56 19.57
CA ILE A 106 3.83 14.38 19.76
C ILE A 106 4.23 14.26 21.23
N HIS A 107 4.69 15.35 21.88
CA HIS A 107 5.02 15.39 23.30
C HIS A 107 3.81 15.04 24.17
N LYS A 108 2.61 15.58 23.88
CA LYS A 108 1.39 15.16 24.58
C LYS A 108 1.15 13.66 24.53
N LYS A 109 1.39 13.01 23.37
CA LYS A 109 1.23 11.55 23.27
C LYS A 109 2.36 10.78 23.96
N LEU A 110 3.57 11.30 24.03
CA LEU A 110 4.64 10.77 24.88
C LEU A 110 4.28 10.81 26.36
N ASP A 111 3.63 11.88 26.79
CA ASP A 111 3.09 12.08 28.15
C ASP A 111 1.75 11.36 28.38
N GLU A 112 1.29 10.52 27.45
CA GLU A 112 0.01 9.80 27.51
C GLU A 112 -1.23 10.70 27.63
N LYS A 113 -1.12 11.99 27.29
CA LYS A 113 -2.22 12.96 27.30
C LYS A 113 -3.12 12.80 26.08
N LYS A 114 -4.39 13.16 26.23
CA LYS A 114 -5.36 13.21 25.11
C LYS A 114 -5.07 14.39 24.19
N ILE A 115 -5.39 14.20 22.90
CA ILE A 115 -5.25 15.19 21.85
C ILE A 115 -6.62 15.54 21.24
N THR A 116 -6.81 16.79 20.86
CA THR A 116 -8.05 17.29 20.25
C THR A 116 -8.05 17.03 18.74
N TYR A 117 -9.22 17.20 18.09
CA TYR A 117 -9.32 17.06 16.64
C TYR A 117 -8.45 18.09 15.90
N GLU A 118 -8.41 19.34 16.38
CA GLU A 118 -7.61 20.42 15.80
C GLU A 118 -6.10 20.11 15.89
N GLU A 119 -5.66 19.58 17.02
CA GLU A 119 -4.28 19.13 17.21
C GLU A 119 -3.92 17.98 16.25
N VAL A 120 -4.83 17.01 16.06
CA VAL A 120 -4.66 15.93 15.10
C VAL A 120 -4.60 16.47 13.67
N CYS A 121 -5.47 17.40 13.29
CA CYS A 121 -5.45 18.04 11.97
C CYS A 121 -4.13 18.76 11.70
N SER A 122 -3.62 19.51 12.68
CA SER A 122 -2.32 20.18 12.58
C SER A 122 -1.20 19.18 12.36
N LEU A 123 -1.12 18.14 13.21
CA LEU A 123 -0.10 17.09 13.09
C LEU A 123 -0.15 16.37 11.72
N VAL A 124 -1.34 15.94 11.30
CA VAL A 124 -1.53 15.21 10.03
C VAL A 124 -1.19 16.11 8.83
N SER A 125 -1.54 17.40 8.89
CA SER A 125 -1.14 18.37 7.87
C SER A 125 0.38 18.53 7.77
N ASP A 126 1.08 18.60 8.89
CA ASP A 126 2.54 18.73 8.92
C ASP A 126 3.23 17.44 8.45
N ILE A 127 2.70 16.26 8.82
CA ILE A 127 3.18 14.97 8.29
C ILE A 127 3.02 14.91 6.75
N ALA A 128 1.85 15.29 6.23
CA ALA A 128 1.57 15.27 4.79
C ALA A 128 2.46 16.24 3.98
N ARG A 129 2.90 17.32 4.63
CA ARG A 129 3.78 18.35 4.06
C ARG A 129 5.27 18.10 4.32
N TYR A 130 5.63 16.97 4.95
CA TYR A 130 7.01 16.62 5.31
C TYR A 130 7.67 17.62 6.28
N ARG A 131 6.89 18.21 7.23
CA ARG A 131 7.38 19.10 8.27
C ARG A 131 7.77 18.36 9.56
N ILE A 132 7.44 17.08 9.64
CA ILE A 132 7.80 16.18 10.72
C ILE A 132 8.90 15.25 10.22
N SER A 133 10.02 15.18 10.94
CA SER A 133 11.12 14.28 10.62
C SER A 133 10.75 12.81 10.81
N ASP A 134 11.53 11.92 10.22
CA ASP A 134 11.36 10.48 10.39
C ASP A 134 11.48 10.04 11.85
N LEU A 135 12.39 10.68 12.60
CA LEU A 135 12.61 10.40 14.02
C LEU A 135 11.37 10.77 14.84
N GLU A 136 10.87 11.99 14.68
CA GLU A 136 9.67 12.50 15.40
C GLU A 136 8.44 11.64 15.06
N LEU A 137 8.28 11.27 13.78
CA LEU A 137 7.17 10.43 13.36
C LEU A 137 7.29 9.00 13.91
N ALA A 138 8.51 8.46 14.02
CA ALA A 138 8.75 7.17 14.65
C ALA A 138 8.41 7.20 16.15
N PHE A 139 8.80 8.26 16.86
CA PHE A 139 8.41 8.48 18.26
C PHE A 139 6.89 8.58 18.42
N PHE A 140 6.21 9.32 17.54
CA PHE A 140 4.75 9.40 17.56
C PHE A 140 4.09 8.02 17.36
N ILE A 141 4.57 7.24 16.38
CA ILE A 141 4.06 5.89 16.11
C ILE A 141 4.26 5.00 17.35
N ALA A 142 5.45 5.00 17.92
CA ALA A 142 5.78 4.16 19.08
C ALA A 142 4.97 4.56 20.33
N SER A 143 4.86 5.86 20.62
CA SER A 143 4.13 6.33 21.80
C SER A 143 2.62 6.15 21.69
N ALA A 144 2.06 6.39 20.51
CA ALA A 144 0.64 6.43 20.30
C ALA A 144 0.06 5.04 19.97
N PHE A 145 0.61 4.38 18.96
CA PHE A 145 0.02 3.13 18.44
C PHE A 145 0.52 1.88 19.18
N ASP A 146 1.82 1.79 19.47
CA ASP A 146 2.41 0.59 20.07
C ASP A 146 2.02 0.41 21.54
N LYS A 147 1.92 1.49 22.30
CA LYS A 147 1.46 1.47 23.69
C LYS A 147 -0.07 1.41 23.83
N LYS A 148 -0.82 1.36 22.72
CA LYS A 148 -2.29 1.44 22.71
C LYS A 148 -2.82 2.70 23.42
N ASN A 149 -2.06 3.77 23.37
CA ASN A 149 -2.33 5.03 24.04
C ASN A 149 -3.35 5.92 23.30
N PHE A 150 -3.88 5.48 22.16
CA PHE A 150 -4.98 6.15 21.50
C PHE A 150 -6.33 5.67 22.03
N SER A 151 -7.18 6.62 22.45
CA SER A 151 -8.60 6.35 22.62
C SER A 151 -9.27 6.07 21.27
N ARG A 152 -10.43 5.44 21.28
CA ARG A 152 -11.21 5.20 20.05
C ARG A 152 -11.58 6.52 19.34
N GLU A 153 -11.80 7.58 20.08
CA GLU A 153 -12.13 8.90 19.55
C GLU A 153 -10.93 9.53 18.84
N GLU A 154 -9.74 9.48 19.41
CA GLU A 154 -8.51 9.95 18.79
C GLU A 154 -8.17 9.14 17.51
N ILE A 155 -8.44 7.84 17.50
CA ILE A 155 -8.31 7.00 16.29
C ILE A 155 -9.29 7.46 15.20
N TYR A 156 -10.51 7.84 15.57
CA TYR A 156 -11.48 8.41 14.63
C TYR A 156 -10.98 9.77 14.10
N TYR A 157 -10.50 10.66 14.97
CA TYR A 157 -9.94 11.97 14.58
C TYR A 157 -8.79 11.79 13.59
N LEU A 158 -7.87 10.88 13.89
CA LEU A 158 -6.73 10.59 13.03
C LEU A 158 -7.18 10.03 11.67
N THR A 159 -8.12 9.09 11.66
CA THR A 159 -8.67 8.51 10.43
C THR A 159 -9.32 9.59 9.56
N LYS A 160 -10.11 10.47 10.17
CA LYS A 160 -10.79 11.58 9.50
C LYS A 160 -9.79 12.57 8.93
N ALA A 161 -8.88 13.07 9.76
CA ALA A 161 -7.87 14.04 9.35
C ALA A 161 -6.99 13.50 8.19
N ILE A 162 -6.55 12.24 8.25
CA ILE A 162 -5.78 11.63 7.17
C ILE A 162 -6.60 11.56 5.88
N SER A 163 -7.88 11.18 5.95
CA SER A 163 -8.75 11.12 4.76
C SER A 163 -8.98 12.48 4.10
N GLU A 164 -8.93 13.55 4.89
CA GLU A 164 -9.16 14.93 4.43
C GLU A 164 -7.88 15.62 3.91
N THR A 165 -6.70 15.04 4.12
CA THR A 165 -5.43 15.58 3.58
C THR A 165 -5.20 15.27 2.11
N GLY A 166 -5.93 14.31 1.58
CA GLY A 166 -5.85 13.87 0.20
C GLY A 166 -7.02 14.33 -0.65
N GLU A 167 -7.06 13.78 -1.86
CA GLU A 167 -8.16 14.05 -2.78
C GLU A 167 -9.37 13.17 -2.46
N MET A 168 -10.47 13.80 -2.06
CA MET A 168 -11.73 13.09 -1.80
C MET A 168 -12.47 12.76 -3.11
N MET A 169 -12.82 11.48 -3.29
CA MET A 169 -13.54 11.01 -4.48
C MET A 169 -15.02 10.79 -4.18
N LYS A 170 -15.87 11.04 -5.17
CA LYS A 170 -17.31 10.78 -5.10
C LYS A 170 -17.76 10.06 -6.37
N PHE A 171 -18.47 8.93 -6.23
CA PHE A 171 -18.92 8.07 -7.35
C PHE A 171 -20.42 7.81 -7.40
N GLY A 172 -21.19 8.28 -6.43
CA GLY A 172 -22.64 8.09 -6.34
C GLY A 172 -23.11 7.59 -4.97
N ASN A 173 -24.34 7.07 -4.89
CA ASN A 173 -25.01 6.76 -3.62
C ASN A 173 -24.56 5.42 -3.01
N ILE A 174 -24.30 4.41 -3.83
CA ILE A 174 -23.85 3.08 -3.38
C ILE A 174 -22.49 2.81 -4.01
N VAL A 175 -21.46 2.87 -3.18
CA VAL A 175 -20.07 2.65 -3.58
C VAL A 175 -19.49 1.55 -2.70
N ALA A 176 -19.14 0.44 -3.34
CA ALA A 176 -18.70 -0.77 -2.67
C ALA A 176 -17.18 -0.92 -2.72
N ASP A 177 -16.61 -1.56 -1.72
CA ASP A 177 -15.23 -2.09 -1.76
C ASP A 177 -15.10 -3.35 -0.90
N LYS A 178 -14.07 -4.12 -1.20
CA LYS A 178 -13.55 -5.20 -0.39
C LYS A 178 -12.10 -4.93 -0.05
N HIS A 179 -11.75 -4.99 1.22
CA HIS A 179 -10.37 -4.86 1.67
C HIS A 179 -9.93 -6.09 2.46
N SER A 180 -8.74 -6.61 2.18
CA SER A 180 -8.12 -7.65 3.01
C SER A 180 -7.08 -7.02 3.92
N ILE A 181 -7.01 -7.46 5.18
CA ILE A 181 -5.94 -7.04 6.09
C ILE A 181 -4.56 -7.55 5.67
N GLY A 182 -4.50 -8.45 4.67
CA GLY A 182 -3.27 -8.94 4.05
C GLY A 182 -2.62 -10.11 4.75
N GLY A 183 -1.39 -10.42 4.36
CA GLY A 183 -0.56 -11.46 4.97
C GLY A 183 -0.67 -12.84 4.33
N ILE A 184 -1.62 -13.08 3.43
CA ILE A 184 -1.79 -14.36 2.75
C ILE A 184 -1.36 -14.21 1.28
N PRO A 185 -0.29 -14.90 0.85
CA PRO A 185 0.14 -14.94 -0.56
C PRO A 185 -0.97 -15.48 -1.46
N GLY A 186 -1.01 -15.02 -2.70
CA GLY A 186 -1.96 -15.50 -3.71
C GLY A 186 -3.42 -15.13 -3.46
N ASN A 187 -3.79 -14.51 -2.32
CA ASN A 187 -5.16 -14.09 -2.01
C ASN A 187 -5.62 -12.95 -2.93
N ARG A 188 -5.66 -13.21 -4.22
CA ARG A 188 -5.95 -12.23 -5.27
C ARG A 188 -7.43 -12.22 -5.68
N VAL A 189 -8.30 -12.29 -4.71
CA VAL A 189 -9.77 -12.27 -4.94
C VAL A 189 -10.28 -10.91 -5.42
N SER A 190 -9.56 -9.81 -5.18
CA SER A 190 -10.06 -8.45 -5.48
C SER A 190 -10.40 -8.22 -6.96
N PRO A 191 -9.59 -8.61 -7.96
CA PRO A 191 -9.98 -8.45 -9.37
C PRO A 191 -11.24 -9.24 -9.73
N ILE A 192 -11.39 -10.45 -9.20
CA ILE A 192 -12.58 -11.28 -9.43
C ILE A 192 -13.82 -10.63 -8.81
N ILE A 193 -13.72 -10.15 -7.57
CA ILE A 193 -14.80 -9.46 -6.86
C ILE A 193 -15.20 -8.19 -7.62
N VAL A 194 -14.24 -7.37 -8.06
CA VAL A 194 -14.52 -6.15 -8.84
C VAL A 194 -15.32 -6.49 -10.09
N SER A 195 -14.91 -7.55 -10.81
CA SER A 195 -15.60 -8.01 -12.02
C SER A 195 -17.03 -8.46 -11.74
N ILE A 196 -17.25 -9.25 -10.71
CA ILE A 196 -18.59 -9.73 -10.31
C ILE A 196 -19.48 -8.54 -9.88
N ILE A 197 -19.00 -7.70 -8.99
CA ILE A 197 -19.77 -6.59 -8.40
C ILE A 197 -20.12 -5.55 -9.46
N ALA A 198 -19.14 -5.18 -10.31
CA ALA A 198 -19.38 -4.22 -11.40
C ALA A 198 -20.30 -4.78 -12.47
N SER A 199 -20.27 -6.09 -12.78
CA SER A 199 -21.18 -6.73 -13.72
C SER A 199 -22.64 -6.76 -13.22
N CYS A 200 -22.82 -6.75 -11.90
CA CYS A 200 -24.14 -6.63 -11.25
C CYS A 200 -24.60 -5.16 -11.11
N GLY A 201 -23.90 -4.20 -11.71
CA GLY A 201 -24.27 -2.79 -11.72
C GLY A 201 -24.00 -2.03 -10.41
N VAL A 202 -23.12 -2.53 -9.55
CA VAL A 202 -22.66 -1.82 -8.34
C VAL A 202 -21.33 -1.14 -8.60
N THR A 203 -21.22 0.12 -8.21
CA THR A 203 -19.97 0.88 -8.35
C THR A 203 -18.91 0.38 -7.37
N ILE A 204 -17.75 -0.02 -7.90
CA ILE A 204 -16.62 -0.54 -7.10
C ILE A 204 -15.26 0.02 -7.59
N PRO A 205 -14.88 1.23 -7.16
CA PRO A 205 -13.62 1.87 -7.55
C PRO A 205 -12.47 1.32 -6.69
N LYS A 206 -11.95 0.14 -7.03
CA LYS A 206 -10.93 -0.53 -6.23
C LYS A 206 -9.58 0.18 -6.28
N THR A 207 -9.23 0.84 -5.19
CA THR A 207 -7.86 1.30 -4.95
C THR A 207 -7.06 0.22 -4.22
N SER A 208 -5.81 0.06 -4.58
CA SER A 208 -4.93 -0.95 -3.98
C SER A 208 -3.49 -0.46 -3.83
N SER A 209 -2.74 -1.08 -2.93
CA SER A 209 -1.30 -0.85 -2.80
C SER A 209 -0.50 -1.76 -3.72
N ARG A 210 0.74 -1.37 -3.99
CA ARG A 210 1.80 -2.28 -4.40
C ARG A 210 2.23 -3.13 -3.21
N ALA A 211 2.97 -4.20 -3.45
CA ALA A 211 3.46 -5.07 -2.40
C ALA A 211 4.35 -4.33 -1.40
N VAL A 212 4.05 -4.48 -0.12
CA VAL A 212 4.88 -3.98 0.99
C VAL A 212 5.65 -5.15 1.62
N THR A 213 4.93 -6.18 2.04
CA THR A 213 5.49 -7.38 2.69
C THR A 213 5.20 -8.68 1.94
N SER A 214 4.22 -8.70 1.05
CA SER A 214 3.86 -9.85 0.20
C SER A 214 4.69 -9.93 -1.09
N ALA A 215 4.57 -11.02 -1.83
CA ALA A 215 5.19 -11.22 -3.13
C ALA A 215 4.59 -10.32 -4.21
N ALA A 216 3.30 -9.99 -4.12
CA ALA A 216 2.62 -9.04 -5.00
C ALA A 216 1.52 -8.29 -4.24
N GLY A 217 1.24 -7.07 -4.64
CA GLY A 217 0.02 -6.32 -4.30
C GLY A 217 -1.01 -6.44 -5.42
N THR A 218 -2.26 -6.06 -5.16
CA THR A 218 -3.30 -6.09 -6.22
C THR A 218 -2.96 -5.15 -7.37
N ALA A 219 -2.30 -4.02 -7.10
CA ALA A 219 -1.82 -3.13 -8.15
C ALA A 219 -0.74 -3.78 -9.02
N ASP A 220 0.22 -4.51 -8.40
CA ASP A 220 1.28 -5.21 -9.13
C ASP A 220 0.71 -6.31 -10.04
N THR A 221 -0.30 -7.05 -9.56
CA THR A 221 -1.00 -8.09 -10.32
C THR A 221 -1.81 -7.50 -11.47
N MET A 222 -2.57 -6.42 -11.20
CA MET A 222 -3.37 -5.77 -12.25
C MET A 222 -2.49 -5.12 -13.32
N GLU A 223 -1.31 -4.62 -12.97
CA GLU A 223 -0.36 -4.01 -13.90
C GLU A 223 0.23 -5.00 -14.92
N VAL A 224 0.04 -6.30 -14.72
CA VAL A 224 0.31 -7.33 -15.75
C VAL A 224 -0.73 -7.28 -16.87
N LEU A 225 -1.96 -6.89 -16.56
CA LEU A 225 -3.10 -6.88 -17.48
C LEU A 225 -3.38 -5.50 -18.08
N ALA A 226 -3.17 -4.42 -17.31
CA ALA A 226 -3.44 -3.04 -17.73
C ALA A 226 -2.68 -2.03 -16.86
N PRO A 227 -2.45 -0.79 -17.34
CA PRO A 227 -1.96 0.31 -16.50
C PRO A 227 -2.81 0.52 -15.24
N VAL A 228 -2.16 0.95 -14.13
CA VAL A 228 -2.83 1.16 -12.82
C VAL A 228 -2.64 2.58 -12.27
N GLY A 229 -1.86 3.43 -12.93
CA GLY A 229 -1.58 4.80 -12.52
C GLY A 229 -2.45 5.78 -13.30
N PHE A 230 -3.42 6.42 -12.64
CA PHE A 230 -4.38 7.35 -13.25
C PHE A 230 -4.61 8.56 -12.36
N THR A 231 -4.99 9.68 -12.95
CA THR A 231 -5.54 10.84 -12.24
C THR A 231 -6.97 10.58 -11.80
N SER A 232 -7.45 11.31 -10.80
CA SER A 232 -8.84 11.19 -10.31
C SER A 232 -9.88 11.45 -11.41
N LYS A 233 -9.56 12.34 -12.37
CA LYS A 233 -10.44 12.64 -13.51
C LYS A 233 -10.58 11.44 -14.44
N GLU A 234 -9.48 10.76 -14.73
CA GLU A 234 -9.47 9.54 -15.56
C GLU A 234 -10.20 8.40 -14.85
N ILE A 235 -9.97 8.23 -13.54
CA ILE A 235 -10.65 7.20 -12.76
C ILE A 235 -12.16 7.40 -12.76
N LYS A 236 -12.64 8.63 -12.56
CA LYS A 236 -14.07 8.94 -12.65
C LYS A 236 -14.65 8.58 -14.03
N LYS A 237 -13.88 8.80 -15.11
CA LYS A 237 -14.27 8.42 -16.48
C LYS A 237 -14.35 6.90 -16.65
N ILE A 238 -13.32 6.17 -16.17
CA ILE A 238 -13.27 4.70 -16.22
C ILE A 238 -14.45 4.11 -15.43
N VAL A 239 -14.64 4.52 -14.17
CA VAL A 239 -15.70 4.00 -13.30
C VAL A 239 -17.10 4.30 -13.84
N ARG A 240 -17.31 5.48 -14.42
CA ARG A 240 -18.58 5.83 -15.06
C ARG A 240 -18.91 4.89 -16.24
N LYS A 241 -17.90 4.44 -16.99
CA LYS A 241 -18.06 3.55 -18.13
C LYS A 241 -18.24 2.09 -17.74
N THR A 242 -17.56 1.64 -16.68
CA THR A 242 -17.42 0.19 -16.37
C THR A 242 -18.02 -0.21 -15.02
N ASN A 243 -18.49 0.73 -14.21
CA ASN A 243 -18.85 0.57 -12.80
C ASN A 243 -17.69 0.12 -11.88
N GLY A 244 -16.48 -0.05 -12.39
CA GLY A 244 -15.35 -0.51 -11.60
C GLY A 244 -14.01 -0.08 -12.16
N CYS A 245 -12.97 -0.17 -11.34
CA CYS A 245 -11.58 -0.03 -11.75
C CYS A 245 -10.67 -0.76 -10.78
N LEU A 246 -9.42 -1.01 -11.19
CA LEU A 246 -8.38 -1.63 -10.37
C LEU A 246 -7.11 -0.79 -10.50
N ILE A 247 -6.86 0.09 -9.54
CA ILE A 247 -5.84 1.14 -9.65
C ILE A 247 -4.89 1.15 -8.47
N TRP A 248 -3.72 1.76 -8.67
CA TRP A 248 -2.77 2.03 -7.61
C TRP A 248 -3.13 3.31 -6.85
N GLY A 249 -3.51 3.16 -5.58
CA GLY A 249 -3.91 4.30 -4.73
C GLY A 249 -2.77 5.29 -4.44
N GLY A 250 -1.50 4.87 -4.51
CA GLY A 250 -0.36 5.77 -4.31
C GLY A 250 -0.19 6.83 -5.42
N ALA A 251 -0.71 6.58 -6.63
CA ALA A 251 -0.71 7.58 -7.70
C ALA A 251 -1.67 8.75 -7.42
N LEU A 252 -2.70 8.54 -6.61
CA LEU A 252 -3.79 9.48 -6.36
C LEU A 252 -3.56 10.44 -5.19
N ARG A 253 -2.53 10.23 -4.40
CA ARG A 253 -2.34 10.98 -3.13
C ARG A 253 -3.62 11.05 -2.29
N LEU A 254 -4.35 9.93 -2.19
CA LEU A 254 -5.60 9.84 -1.42
C LEU A 254 -5.39 10.11 0.08
N ALA A 255 -4.22 9.78 0.60
CA ALA A 255 -3.89 9.94 2.00
C ALA A 255 -2.38 10.17 2.17
N PRO A 256 -1.85 11.36 1.78
CA PRO A 256 -0.40 11.63 1.79
C PRO A 256 0.26 11.42 3.16
N ALA A 257 -0.44 11.75 4.24
CA ALA A 257 0.05 11.51 5.60
C ALA A 257 0.17 10.00 5.90
N ASP A 258 -0.77 9.17 5.41
CA ASP A 258 -0.69 7.72 5.60
C ASP A 258 0.49 7.10 4.84
N ASP A 259 0.84 7.62 3.68
CA ASP A 259 2.00 7.15 2.92
C ASP A 259 3.29 7.35 3.74
N ARG A 260 3.39 8.45 4.50
CA ARG A 260 4.49 8.69 5.44
C ARG A 260 4.49 7.69 6.60
N PHE A 261 3.32 7.43 7.19
CA PHE A 261 3.19 6.39 8.24
C PHE A 261 3.62 5.02 7.74
N ILE A 262 3.24 4.63 6.51
CA ILE A 262 3.63 3.36 5.90
C ILE A 262 5.15 3.30 5.70
N GLU A 263 5.77 4.38 5.26
CA GLU A 263 7.21 4.45 5.03
C GLU A 263 7.98 4.17 6.33
N ILE A 264 7.62 4.83 7.42
CA ILE A 264 8.28 4.65 8.72
C ILE A 264 8.01 3.26 9.29
N THR A 265 6.77 2.79 9.32
CA THR A 265 6.45 1.46 9.87
C THR A 265 7.11 0.33 9.08
N ARG A 266 7.32 0.51 7.76
CA ARG A 266 8.07 -0.45 6.94
C ARG A 266 9.54 -0.52 7.36
N ARG A 267 10.18 0.62 7.64
CA ARG A 267 11.59 0.67 8.11
C ARG A 267 11.73 0.08 9.52
N LEU A 268 10.74 0.31 10.38
CA LEU A 268 10.69 -0.28 11.72
C LEU A 268 10.41 -1.79 11.71
N GLY A 269 9.98 -2.36 10.56
CA GLY A 269 9.61 -3.76 10.44
C GLY A 269 8.39 -4.17 11.26
N ARG A 270 7.62 -3.20 11.78
CA ARG A 270 6.47 -3.39 12.65
C ARG A 270 5.31 -2.49 12.24
N GLU A 271 4.11 -3.05 12.14
CA GLU A 271 2.89 -2.29 11.85
C GLU A 271 1.87 -2.53 12.97
N PRO A 272 1.63 -1.51 13.86
CA PRO A 272 0.60 -1.62 14.88
C PRO A 272 -0.80 -1.82 14.29
N TYR A 273 -1.63 -2.65 14.91
CA TYR A 273 -2.96 -2.97 14.38
C TYR A 273 -3.90 -1.77 14.28
N SER A 274 -3.86 -0.88 15.27
CA SER A 274 -4.65 0.37 15.23
C SER A 274 -4.24 1.26 14.06
N LYS A 275 -2.93 1.41 13.79
CA LYS A 275 -2.41 2.13 12.62
C LYS A 275 -2.85 1.47 11.32
N MET A 276 -2.80 0.14 11.24
CA MET A 276 -3.28 -0.60 10.06
C MET A 276 -4.76 -0.31 9.78
N VAL A 277 -5.61 -0.30 10.81
CA VAL A 277 -7.04 0.01 10.67
C VAL A 277 -7.24 1.46 10.21
N VAL A 278 -6.52 2.41 10.80
CA VAL A 278 -6.52 3.83 10.38
C VAL A 278 -6.14 3.96 8.90
N SER A 279 -5.05 3.32 8.48
CA SER A 279 -4.58 3.34 7.09
C SER A 279 -5.60 2.80 6.09
N ILE A 280 -6.28 1.71 6.44
CA ILE A 280 -7.33 1.13 5.61
C ILE A 280 -8.53 2.07 5.55
N MET A 281 -9.06 2.46 6.71
CA MET A 281 -10.30 3.23 6.79
C MET A 281 -10.18 4.64 6.20
N SER A 282 -9.06 5.33 6.40
CA SER A 282 -8.85 6.65 5.80
C SER A 282 -8.91 6.62 4.27
N LYS A 283 -8.34 5.60 3.62
CA LYS A 283 -8.42 5.42 2.17
C LYS A 283 -9.84 5.05 1.70
N GLN A 284 -10.58 4.24 2.48
CA GLN A 284 -11.97 3.93 2.17
C GLN A 284 -12.85 5.19 2.24
N VAL A 285 -12.66 6.02 3.27
CA VAL A 285 -13.35 7.31 3.41
C VAL A 285 -13.00 8.24 2.25
N ALA A 286 -11.70 8.43 1.96
CA ALA A 286 -11.24 9.28 0.86
C ALA A 286 -11.78 8.84 -0.52
N THR A 287 -11.99 7.54 -0.71
CA THR A 287 -12.57 6.98 -1.96
C THR A 287 -14.11 7.05 -1.98
N GLY A 288 -14.76 7.47 -0.90
CA GLY A 288 -16.22 7.60 -0.81
C GLY A 288 -16.95 6.26 -0.68
N ILE A 289 -16.27 5.22 -0.17
CA ILE A 289 -16.87 3.89 0.04
C ILE A 289 -17.87 3.95 1.18
N ASN A 290 -19.04 3.33 0.97
CA ASN A 290 -20.10 3.23 1.98
C ASN A 290 -20.67 1.80 2.15
N ARG A 291 -20.19 0.82 1.36
CA ARG A 291 -20.45 -0.62 1.47
C ARG A 291 -19.12 -1.35 1.47
N LEU A 292 -18.74 -1.91 2.62
CA LEU A 292 -17.39 -2.43 2.81
C LEU A 292 -17.39 -3.87 3.34
N ILE A 293 -16.67 -4.76 2.66
CA ILE A 293 -16.28 -6.07 3.21
C ILE A 293 -14.83 -6.01 3.67
N ILE A 294 -14.59 -6.35 4.93
CA ILE A 294 -13.25 -6.60 5.45
C ILE A 294 -13.00 -8.11 5.46
N ASP A 295 -12.08 -8.56 4.64
CA ASP A 295 -11.56 -9.92 4.62
C ASP A 295 -10.42 -10.04 5.65
N MET A 296 -10.65 -10.79 6.72
CA MET A 296 -9.73 -10.98 7.83
C MET A 296 -9.29 -12.45 7.90
N PRO A 297 -8.28 -12.86 7.11
CA PRO A 297 -7.71 -14.19 7.24
C PRO A 297 -6.88 -14.27 8.54
N VAL A 298 -7.09 -15.38 9.28
CA VAL A 298 -6.42 -15.67 10.55
C VAL A 298 -5.76 -17.04 10.51
N GLY A 299 -4.62 -17.20 11.14
CA GLY A 299 -3.89 -18.46 11.17
C GLY A 299 -2.45 -18.31 11.64
N PRO A 300 -1.70 -19.40 11.85
CA PRO A 300 -0.35 -19.38 12.45
C PRO A 300 0.64 -18.50 11.70
N THR A 301 0.54 -18.44 10.38
CA THR A 301 1.43 -17.64 9.52
C THR A 301 0.71 -16.44 8.88
N ALA A 302 -0.54 -16.15 9.31
CA ALA A 302 -1.28 -14.95 8.94
C ALA A 302 -0.78 -13.71 9.69
N LYS A 303 -1.26 -12.54 9.30
CA LYS A 303 -0.89 -11.26 9.93
C LYS A 303 -1.45 -11.13 11.34
N ILE A 304 -2.64 -11.68 11.59
CA ILE A 304 -3.30 -11.73 12.90
C ILE A 304 -3.59 -13.18 13.25
N HIS A 305 -3.23 -13.59 14.47
CA HIS A 305 -3.43 -14.94 14.95
C HIS A 305 -3.95 -15.02 16.40
N ASP A 306 -3.71 -14.01 17.24
CA ASP A 306 -4.19 -13.93 18.60
C ASP A 306 -5.70 -13.58 18.64
N PRO A 307 -6.55 -14.36 19.34
CA PRO A 307 -7.98 -14.09 19.47
C PRO A 307 -8.31 -12.70 20.04
N LYS A 308 -7.53 -12.19 21.00
CA LYS A 308 -7.72 -10.85 21.58
C LYS A 308 -7.47 -9.75 20.54
N GLU A 309 -6.43 -9.91 19.73
CA GLU A 309 -6.12 -8.99 18.64
C GLU A 309 -7.15 -9.03 17.51
N ILE A 310 -7.65 -10.23 17.17
CA ILE A 310 -8.74 -10.39 16.20
C ILE A 310 -9.97 -9.62 16.67
N LEU A 311 -10.37 -9.77 17.95
CA LEU A 311 -11.51 -9.07 18.51
C LEU A 311 -11.28 -7.54 18.56
N PHE A 312 -10.10 -7.10 18.95
CA PHE A 312 -9.71 -5.69 18.98
C PHE A 312 -9.83 -5.05 17.57
N VAL A 313 -9.20 -5.66 16.56
CA VAL A 313 -9.22 -5.16 15.17
C VAL A 313 -10.64 -5.14 14.62
N LYS A 314 -11.42 -6.21 14.84
CA LYS A 314 -12.83 -6.29 14.45
C LYS A 314 -13.64 -5.14 15.04
N ASN A 315 -13.54 -4.93 16.34
CA ASN A 315 -14.30 -3.90 17.05
C ASN A 315 -13.90 -2.49 16.60
N LEU A 316 -12.63 -2.27 16.30
CA LEU A 316 -12.15 -0.98 15.82
C LEU A 316 -12.68 -0.67 14.40
N PHE A 317 -12.69 -1.64 13.49
CA PHE A 317 -13.32 -1.47 12.17
C PHE A 317 -14.81 -1.15 12.29
N LEU A 318 -15.55 -1.86 13.13
CA LEU A 318 -16.98 -1.62 13.33
C LEU A 318 -17.26 -0.24 13.94
N TYR A 319 -16.45 0.18 14.91
CA TYR A 319 -16.55 1.51 15.52
C TYR A 319 -16.35 2.61 14.47
N LEU A 320 -15.26 2.56 13.68
CA LEU A 320 -15.00 3.54 12.64
C LEU A 320 -16.06 3.50 11.54
N SER A 321 -16.51 2.33 11.14
CA SER A 321 -17.59 2.19 10.15
C SER A 321 -18.87 2.89 10.58
N LYS A 322 -19.26 2.74 11.86
CA LYS A 322 -20.41 3.45 12.43
C LYS A 322 -20.22 4.98 12.40
N ARG A 323 -19.04 5.47 12.80
CA ARG A 323 -18.69 6.91 12.80
C ARG A 323 -18.73 7.51 11.40
N PHE A 324 -18.28 6.78 10.37
CA PHE A 324 -18.29 7.20 8.96
C PHE A 324 -19.57 6.80 8.19
N LYS A 325 -20.60 6.31 8.88
CA LYS A 325 -21.88 5.88 8.28
C LYS A 325 -21.70 4.84 7.16
N MET A 326 -20.70 3.97 7.27
CA MET A 326 -20.46 2.85 6.35
C MET A 326 -21.20 1.60 6.83
N LYS A 327 -21.88 0.91 5.92
CA LYS A 327 -22.34 -0.48 6.16
C LYS A 327 -21.14 -1.40 5.92
N THR A 328 -20.68 -2.08 6.97
CA THR A 328 -19.48 -2.93 6.92
C THR A 328 -19.78 -4.32 7.46
N LYS A 329 -19.30 -5.35 6.74
CA LYS A 329 -19.30 -6.75 7.22
C LYS A 329 -17.87 -7.25 7.27
N ILE A 330 -17.49 -7.90 8.37
CA ILE A 330 -16.16 -8.48 8.57
C ILE A 330 -16.29 -9.99 8.42
N ILE A 331 -15.50 -10.56 7.51
CA ILE A 331 -15.45 -12.00 7.26
C ILE A 331 -14.12 -12.52 7.78
N ILE A 332 -14.18 -13.31 8.84
CA ILE A 332 -13.01 -13.97 9.44
C ILE A 332 -12.90 -15.36 8.84
N SER A 333 -11.76 -15.69 8.24
CA SER A 333 -11.49 -17.00 7.63
C SER A 333 -10.20 -17.60 8.16
N LYS A 334 -10.25 -18.84 8.65
CA LYS A 334 -9.05 -19.58 9.07
C LYS A 334 -8.29 -20.08 7.84
N THR A 335 -6.96 -19.98 7.89
CA THR A 335 -6.07 -20.47 6.83
C THR A 335 -4.80 -21.10 7.39
N MET A 336 -4.35 -22.18 6.74
CA MET A 336 -3.09 -22.88 7.04
C MET A 336 -2.04 -22.69 5.95
N GLY A 337 -2.32 -21.82 4.97
CA GLY A 337 -1.43 -21.57 3.85
C GLY A 337 -1.95 -20.48 2.92
N PRO A 338 -1.37 -20.35 1.73
CA PRO A 338 -1.79 -19.40 0.70
C PRO A 338 -3.18 -19.73 0.15
N ILE A 339 -3.75 -18.81 -0.62
CA ILE A 339 -5.00 -18.96 -1.37
C ILE A 339 -4.69 -18.74 -2.84
N GLY A 340 -5.14 -19.67 -3.69
CA GLY A 340 -4.68 -19.71 -5.08
C GLY A 340 -3.34 -20.43 -5.22
N ARG A 341 -2.97 -20.76 -6.43
CA ARG A 341 -1.74 -21.52 -6.74
C ARG A 341 -0.60 -20.63 -7.20
N GLY A 342 -0.89 -19.49 -7.83
CA GLY A 342 0.09 -18.53 -8.31
C GLY A 342 0.48 -17.51 -7.23
N ILE A 343 1.77 -17.31 -7.00
CA ILE A 343 2.33 -16.34 -6.06
C ILE A 343 3.36 -15.47 -6.79
N GLY A 344 3.08 -14.20 -6.90
CA GLY A 344 3.84 -13.21 -7.69
C GLY A 344 2.98 -12.62 -8.81
N PRO A 345 3.32 -11.43 -9.35
CA PRO A 345 2.40 -10.65 -10.17
C PRO A 345 1.78 -11.40 -11.36
N SER A 346 2.60 -11.98 -12.25
CA SER A 346 2.12 -12.72 -13.43
C SER A 346 1.38 -14.01 -13.06
N LEU A 347 1.87 -14.74 -12.08
CA LEU A 347 1.23 -15.99 -11.64
C LEU A 347 -0.13 -15.73 -10.98
N GLU A 348 -0.26 -14.66 -10.19
CA GLU A 348 -1.53 -14.24 -9.59
C GLU A 348 -2.50 -13.70 -10.66
N ALA A 349 -2.01 -12.94 -11.65
CA ALA A 349 -2.82 -12.47 -12.77
C ALA A 349 -3.37 -13.66 -13.59
N ARG A 350 -2.54 -14.69 -13.84
CA ARG A 350 -2.95 -15.92 -14.50
C ARG A 350 -4.03 -16.65 -13.71
N ASP A 351 -3.87 -16.81 -12.40
CA ASP A 351 -4.90 -17.42 -11.54
C ASP A 351 -6.22 -16.67 -11.59
N VAL A 352 -6.18 -15.33 -11.53
CA VAL A 352 -7.37 -14.47 -11.65
C VAL A 352 -8.07 -14.70 -12.99
N MET A 353 -7.31 -14.68 -14.11
CA MET A 353 -7.89 -14.86 -15.44
C MET A 353 -8.42 -16.28 -15.64
N ARG A 354 -7.72 -17.32 -15.16
CA ARG A 354 -8.21 -18.70 -15.16
C ARG A 354 -9.57 -18.83 -14.44
N VAL A 355 -9.74 -18.17 -13.29
CA VAL A 355 -11.02 -18.16 -12.56
C VAL A 355 -12.08 -17.43 -13.39
N LEU A 356 -11.81 -16.26 -13.94
CA LEU A 356 -12.77 -15.50 -14.75
C LEU A 356 -13.13 -16.21 -16.05
N GLN A 357 -12.18 -16.89 -16.71
CA GLN A 357 -12.37 -17.68 -17.92
C GLN A 357 -12.93 -19.08 -17.65
N GLN A 358 -13.17 -19.45 -16.39
CA GLN A 358 -13.68 -20.77 -15.97
C GLN A 358 -12.84 -21.95 -16.52
N LYS A 359 -11.50 -21.75 -16.66
CA LYS A 359 -10.58 -22.81 -17.06
C LYS A 359 -10.62 -23.97 -16.06
N GLU A 360 -10.28 -25.18 -16.51
CA GLU A 360 -10.28 -26.37 -15.65
C GLU A 360 -9.23 -26.25 -14.53
N GLU A 361 -8.05 -25.71 -14.85
CA GLU A 361 -6.90 -25.53 -13.95
C GLU A 361 -7.06 -24.37 -12.96
N ARG A 362 -8.21 -23.69 -12.95
CA ARG A 362 -8.45 -22.56 -12.04
C ARG A 362 -8.36 -22.95 -10.58
N SER A 363 -7.87 -22.07 -9.76
CA SER A 363 -7.80 -22.24 -8.30
C SER A 363 -9.19 -22.19 -7.67
N LYS A 364 -9.74 -23.37 -7.32
CA LYS A 364 -11.11 -23.50 -6.75
C LYS A 364 -11.29 -22.81 -5.41
N ASP A 365 -10.26 -22.75 -4.59
CA ASP A 365 -10.25 -22.03 -3.31
C ASP A 365 -10.35 -20.52 -3.50
N LEU A 366 -9.61 -19.98 -4.49
CA LEU A 366 -9.66 -18.57 -4.89
C LEU A 366 -11.06 -18.21 -5.41
N GLU A 367 -11.64 -19.06 -6.29
CA GLU A 367 -13.00 -18.92 -6.81
C GLU A 367 -14.04 -18.91 -5.69
N LYS A 368 -14.04 -19.92 -4.84
CA LYS A 368 -14.98 -20.04 -3.71
C LYS A 368 -14.94 -18.81 -2.80
N LYS A 369 -13.74 -18.35 -2.46
CA LYS A 369 -13.57 -17.16 -1.62
C LYS A 369 -14.05 -15.89 -2.31
N ALA A 370 -13.75 -15.72 -3.59
CA ALA A 370 -14.20 -14.57 -4.35
C ALA A 370 -15.73 -14.50 -4.45
N VAL A 371 -16.38 -15.63 -4.75
CA VAL A 371 -17.85 -15.76 -4.82
C VAL A 371 -18.49 -15.48 -3.46
N LEU A 372 -17.94 -16.04 -2.37
CA LEU A 372 -18.45 -15.81 -1.01
C LEU A 372 -18.42 -14.33 -0.63
N LEU A 373 -17.28 -13.67 -0.84
CA LEU A 373 -17.12 -12.25 -0.49
C LEU A 373 -17.98 -11.35 -1.39
N SER A 374 -18.08 -11.68 -2.69
CA SER A 374 -18.97 -10.97 -3.63
C SER A 374 -20.42 -11.11 -3.24
N GLY A 375 -20.88 -12.30 -2.86
CA GLY A 375 -22.23 -12.53 -2.40
C GLY A 375 -22.61 -11.64 -1.22
N HIS A 376 -21.75 -11.61 -0.19
CA HIS A 376 -21.95 -10.71 0.94
C HIS A 376 -21.94 -9.24 0.57
N LEU A 377 -21.12 -8.83 -0.42
CA LEU A 377 -21.05 -7.44 -0.85
C LEU A 377 -22.29 -7.05 -1.66
N LEU A 378 -22.85 -7.95 -2.49
CA LEU A 378 -24.11 -7.75 -3.21
C LEU A 378 -25.29 -7.59 -2.25
N GLU A 379 -25.36 -8.39 -1.19
CA GLU A 379 -26.37 -8.24 -0.13
C GLU A 379 -26.21 -6.89 0.60
N LEU A 380 -24.99 -6.53 0.97
CA LEU A 380 -24.69 -5.28 1.65
C LEU A 380 -25.03 -4.05 0.79
N ALA A 381 -24.86 -4.17 -0.53
CA ALA A 381 -25.21 -3.15 -1.51
C ALA A 381 -26.72 -3.11 -1.85
N GLY A 382 -27.50 -4.07 -1.35
CA GLY A 382 -28.95 -4.16 -1.63
C GLY A 382 -29.29 -4.63 -3.04
N LYS A 383 -28.34 -5.27 -3.75
CA LYS A 383 -28.58 -5.88 -5.07
C LYS A 383 -29.11 -7.29 -4.99
N ALA A 384 -28.85 -7.99 -3.90
CA ALA A 384 -29.42 -9.29 -3.60
C ALA A 384 -30.12 -9.26 -2.25
N LYS A 385 -31.17 -10.06 -2.08
CA LYS A 385 -31.78 -10.33 -0.77
C LYS A 385 -30.77 -11.12 0.09
N LYS A 386 -30.95 -11.08 1.41
CA LYS A 386 -30.13 -11.84 2.33
C LYS A 386 -30.24 -13.35 2.00
N GLY A 387 -29.13 -14.01 1.77
CA GLY A 387 -29.02 -15.42 1.36
C GLY A 387 -28.87 -15.63 -0.17
N ASP A 388 -29.34 -14.71 -1.01
CA ASP A 388 -29.27 -14.84 -2.48
C ASP A 388 -27.95 -14.35 -3.08
N GLY A 389 -27.17 -13.59 -2.33
CA GLY A 389 -25.96 -12.93 -2.85
C GLY A 389 -24.93 -13.91 -3.39
N HIS A 390 -24.76 -15.07 -2.75
CA HIS A 390 -23.84 -16.11 -3.21
C HIS A 390 -24.25 -16.67 -4.58
N ARG A 391 -25.55 -16.98 -4.78
CA ARG A 391 -26.08 -17.49 -6.04
C ARG A 391 -25.88 -16.46 -7.17
N MET A 392 -26.22 -15.20 -6.93
CA MET A 392 -26.02 -14.11 -7.90
C MET A 392 -24.55 -13.92 -8.29
N ALA A 393 -23.62 -13.99 -7.30
CA ALA A 393 -22.20 -13.88 -7.56
C ALA A 393 -21.67 -15.05 -8.40
N LEU A 394 -22.09 -16.29 -8.07
CA LEU A 394 -21.72 -17.49 -8.82
C LEU A 394 -22.26 -17.43 -10.27
N GLU A 395 -23.52 -17.06 -10.44
CA GLU A 395 -24.15 -16.91 -11.77
C GLU A 395 -23.42 -15.87 -12.62
N SER A 396 -23.07 -14.71 -12.03
CA SER A 396 -22.27 -13.69 -12.76
C SER A 396 -20.94 -14.25 -13.24
N LEU A 397 -20.28 -15.09 -12.43
CA LEU A 397 -19.00 -15.69 -12.79
C LEU A 397 -19.15 -16.77 -13.87
N THR A 398 -20.04 -17.74 -13.65
CA THR A 398 -20.20 -18.91 -14.54
C THR A 398 -20.86 -18.59 -15.88
N SER A 399 -21.71 -17.54 -15.95
CA SER A 399 -22.31 -17.07 -17.19
C SER A 399 -21.36 -16.21 -18.06
N GLY A 400 -20.14 -15.94 -17.61
CA GLY A 400 -19.17 -15.09 -18.31
C GLY A 400 -19.40 -13.59 -18.16
N LYS A 401 -20.44 -13.13 -17.46
CA LYS A 401 -20.71 -11.70 -17.22
C LYS A 401 -19.54 -11.02 -16.50
N ALA A 402 -18.95 -11.68 -15.49
CA ALA A 402 -17.79 -11.18 -14.78
C ALA A 402 -16.54 -11.07 -15.69
N LEU A 403 -16.29 -12.05 -16.55
CA LEU A 403 -15.21 -11.99 -17.53
C LEU A 403 -15.38 -10.83 -18.52
N LYS A 404 -16.57 -10.68 -19.09
CA LYS A 404 -16.91 -9.55 -19.97
C LYS A 404 -16.63 -8.22 -19.28
N LYS A 405 -17.05 -8.08 -18.01
CA LYS A 405 -16.81 -6.88 -17.22
C LYS A 405 -15.32 -6.62 -16.96
N MET A 406 -14.54 -7.66 -16.66
CA MET A 406 -13.08 -7.53 -16.51
C MET A 406 -12.41 -7.06 -17.79
N ARG A 407 -12.81 -7.59 -18.95
CA ARG A 407 -12.34 -7.14 -20.28
C ARG A 407 -12.65 -5.68 -20.53
N GLU A 408 -13.88 -5.22 -20.19
CA GLU A 408 -14.26 -3.81 -20.26
C GLU A 408 -13.36 -2.92 -19.39
N ILE A 409 -13.04 -3.36 -18.16
CA ILE A 409 -12.15 -2.63 -17.23
C ILE A 409 -10.73 -2.60 -17.79
N ILE A 410 -10.17 -3.73 -18.22
CA ILE A 410 -8.84 -3.81 -18.85
C ILE A 410 -8.74 -2.87 -20.04
N LYS A 411 -9.72 -2.90 -20.96
CA LYS A 411 -9.78 -2.00 -22.13
C LYS A 411 -9.87 -0.54 -21.72
N ALA A 412 -10.72 -0.21 -20.75
CA ALA A 412 -10.89 1.16 -20.27
C ALA A 412 -9.63 1.70 -19.56
N GLN A 413 -8.81 0.83 -18.99
CA GLN A 413 -7.50 1.12 -18.41
C GLN A 413 -6.35 1.05 -19.43
N GLY A 414 -6.61 0.75 -20.70
CA GLY A 414 -5.60 0.75 -21.77
C GLY A 414 -4.79 -0.54 -21.89
N GLY A 415 -5.31 -1.65 -21.37
CA GLY A 415 -4.70 -2.98 -21.51
C GLY A 415 -5.28 -3.82 -22.65
N ASN A 416 -4.72 -5.01 -22.85
CA ASN A 416 -5.25 -5.98 -23.82
C ASN A 416 -6.44 -6.74 -23.22
N SER A 417 -7.66 -6.40 -23.67
CA SER A 417 -8.92 -6.98 -23.16
C SER A 417 -9.11 -8.44 -23.52
N GLU A 418 -8.45 -8.93 -24.58
CA GLU A 418 -8.63 -10.29 -25.10
C GLU A 418 -7.60 -11.30 -24.60
N ILE A 419 -6.70 -10.85 -23.69
CA ILE A 419 -5.62 -11.71 -23.16
C ILE A 419 -6.18 -13.02 -22.57
N ASP A 420 -5.62 -14.15 -23.01
CA ASP A 420 -5.88 -15.45 -22.35
C ASP A 420 -4.96 -15.63 -21.15
N SER A 421 -5.42 -16.38 -20.17
CA SER A 421 -4.62 -16.68 -18.95
C SER A 421 -3.28 -17.34 -19.28
N GLU A 422 -3.23 -18.17 -20.32
CA GLU A 422 -2.04 -18.93 -20.70
C GLU A 422 -1.04 -18.11 -21.52
N GLU A 423 -1.45 -16.96 -22.07
CA GLU A 423 -0.59 -15.99 -22.74
C GLU A 423 0.20 -15.12 -21.75
N ILE A 424 -0.14 -15.14 -20.46
CA ILE A 424 0.56 -14.36 -19.45
C ILE A 424 1.96 -14.90 -19.23
N VAL A 425 2.95 -14.11 -19.60
CA VAL A 425 4.37 -14.50 -19.60
C VAL A 425 4.89 -14.74 -18.19
N LEU A 426 5.52 -15.87 -17.98
CA LEU A 426 6.22 -16.24 -16.74
C LEU A 426 7.74 -16.15 -16.91
N GLY A 427 8.47 -16.32 -15.81
CA GLY A 427 9.93 -16.31 -15.81
C GLY A 427 10.53 -17.41 -16.71
N ARG A 428 11.56 -17.05 -17.45
CA ARG A 428 12.21 -17.94 -18.45
C ARG A 428 12.97 -19.10 -17.80
N VAL A 429 13.41 -18.90 -16.55
CA VAL A 429 14.12 -19.92 -15.78
C VAL A 429 13.16 -20.48 -14.75
N SER A 430 13.02 -21.80 -14.71
CA SER A 430 12.17 -22.49 -13.77
C SER A 430 12.89 -23.64 -13.07
N TRP A 431 12.43 -23.97 -11.86
CA TRP A 431 12.93 -25.10 -11.08
C TRP A 431 11.86 -25.64 -10.14
N GLY A 432 11.70 -26.96 -10.10
CA GLY A 432 10.75 -27.66 -9.25
C GLY A 432 11.35 -28.02 -7.89
N LEU A 433 10.65 -27.69 -6.80
CA LEU A 433 10.96 -28.20 -5.47
C LEU A 433 10.27 -29.55 -5.28
N GLU A 434 11.06 -30.60 -5.13
CA GLU A 434 10.56 -31.96 -4.90
C GLU A 434 10.30 -32.24 -3.41
N SER A 435 9.36 -33.12 -3.13
CA SER A 435 9.12 -33.62 -1.78
C SER A 435 10.17 -34.64 -1.36
N SER A 436 10.73 -34.47 -0.18
CA SER A 436 11.65 -35.45 0.42
C SER A 436 10.97 -36.68 0.98
N LYS A 437 9.64 -36.65 1.20
CA LYS A 437 8.86 -37.71 1.82
C LYS A 437 7.44 -37.85 1.25
N LYS A 438 6.80 -38.98 1.48
CA LYS A 438 5.38 -39.21 1.23
C LYS A 438 4.56 -38.70 2.44
N GLY A 439 3.36 -38.18 2.21
CA GLY A 439 2.45 -37.76 3.28
C GLY A 439 1.34 -36.85 2.81
N LYS A 440 0.68 -36.18 3.77
CA LYS A 440 -0.36 -35.17 3.52
C LYS A 440 0.15 -33.80 3.93
N ILE A 441 -0.03 -32.79 3.07
CA ILE A 441 0.38 -31.41 3.36
C ILE A 441 -0.53 -30.83 4.43
N LYS A 442 0.05 -30.46 5.58
CA LYS A 442 -0.66 -29.87 6.73
C LYS A 442 -0.67 -28.35 6.69
N SER A 443 0.42 -27.75 6.26
CA SER A 443 0.53 -26.29 6.12
C SER A 443 1.58 -25.90 5.12
N ILE A 444 1.43 -24.66 4.61
CA ILE A 444 2.43 -23.96 3.78
C ILE A 444 2.74 -22.65 4.48
N ASP A 445 4.01 -22.38 4.73
CA ASP A 445 4.43 -21.17 5.46
C ASP A 445 4.36 -19.93 4.57
N ASN A 446 3.42 -19.04 4.87
CA ASN A 446 3.17 -17.81 4.12
C ASN A 446 4.35 -16.82 4.17
N LYS A 447 5.09 -16.75 5.29
CA LYS A 447 6.21 -15.82 5.47
C LYS A 447 7.41 -16.29 4.66
N ASN A 448 7.75 -17.58 4.75
CA ASN A 448 8.84 -18.18 4.00
C ASN A 448 8.55 -18.13 2.49
N LEU A 449 7.31 -18.41 2.07
CA LEU A 449 6.89 -18.32 0.67
C LEU A 449 7.08 -16.90 0.10
N ASN A 450 6.64 -15.87 0.83
CA ASN A 450 6.87 -14.46 0.43
C ASN A 450 8.37 -14.15 0.33
N LYS A 451 9.19 -14.67 1.25
CA LYS A 451 10.65 -14.47 1.24
C LYS A 451 11.29 -15.09 0.00
N ILE A 452 10.91 -16.31 -0.35
CA ILE A 452 11.38 -16.99 -1.57
C ILE A 452 10.98 -16.21 -2.84
N CYS A 453 9.71 -15.78 -2.95
CA CYS A 453 9.26 -14.99 -4.09
C CYS A 453 10.08 -13.69 -4.26
N ARG A 454 10.45 -13.03 -3.17
CA ARG A 454 11.31 -11.83 -3.21
C ARG A 454 12.73 -12.15 -3.67
N LEU A 455 13.30 -13.23 -3.23
CA LEU A 455 14.63 -13.68 -3.72
C LEU A 455 14.58 -13.94 -5.23
N LEU A 456 13.48 -14.49 -5.76
CA LEU A 456 13.27 -14.71 -7.19
C LEU A 456 13.11 -13.42 -7.99
N GLY A 457 12.76 -12.29 -7.33
CA GLY A 457 12.65 -10.97 -7.94
C GLY A 457 11.28 -10.30 -7.84
N SER A 458 10.26 -10.98 -7.30
CA SER A 458 8.93 -10.37 -7.09
C SER A 458 8.97 -9.22 -6.07
N PRO A 459 8.17 -8.16 -6.23
CA PRO A 459 7.26 -7.88 -7.34
C PRO A 459 7.91 -7.13 -8.50
N SER A 460 9.17 -6.68 -8.36
CA SER A 460 9.85 -5.83 -9.35
C SER A 460 10.01 -6.53 -10.70
N THR A 461 10.32 -7.83 -10.69
CA THR A 461 10.27 -8.69 -11.87
C THR A 461 8.89 -9.37 -11.88
N LYS A 462 7.97 -8.87 -12.72
CA LYS A 462 6.56 -9.33 -12.75
C LYS A 462 6.43 -10.81 -13.02
N GLN A 463 7.31 -11.37 -13.85
CA GLN A 463 7.34 -12.79 -14.26
C GLN A 463 7.86 -13.73 -13.17
N ALA A 464 8.50 -13.17 -12.10
CA ALA A 464 9.05 -13.97 -11.02
C ALA A 464 8.00 -14.36 -9.99
N GLY A 465 8.14 -15.58 -9.44
CA GLY A 465 7.24 -16.05 -8.39
C GLY A 465 7.31 -17.56 -8.18
N VAL A 466 6.29 -18.09 -7.52
CA VAL A 466 6.15 -19.51 -7.21
C VAL A 466 4.75 -19.99 -7.62
N TYR A 467 4.69 -21.11 -8.33
CA TYR A 467 3.43 -21.81 -8.59
C TYR A 467 3.34 -23.04 -7.70
N LEU A 468 2.25 -23.16 -6.92
CA LEU A 468 2.03 -24.26 -6.00
C LEU A 468 1.39 -25.44 -6.73
N ASN A 469 2.18 -26.48 -7.00
CA ASN A 469 1.69 -27.72 -7.60
C ASN A 469 0.85 -28.51 -6.58
N LYS A 470 1.18 -28.38 -5.30
CA LYS A 470 0.48 -29.03 -4.18
C LYS A 470 0.00 -28.01 -3.16
N MET A 471 -1.24 -28.17 -2.72
CA MET A 471 -1.94 -27.31 -1.75
C MET A 471 -2.11 -28.00 -0.39
N VAL A 472 -2.46 -27.23 0.63
CA VAL A 472 -2.80 -27.74 1.95
C VAL A 472 -3.95 -28.76 1.83
N GLY A 473 -3.79 -29.93 2.46
CA GLY A 473 -4.76 -31.01 2.44
C GLY A 473 -4.55 -32.06 1.34
N GLU A 474 -3.72 -31.78 0.32
CA GLU A 474 -3.39 -32.71 -0.74
C GLU A 474 -2.34 -33.73 -0.29
N ASN A 475 -2.41 -34.94 -0.85
CA ASN A 475 -1.40 -35.98 -0.67
C ASN A 475 -0.22 -35.77 -1.62
N VAL A 476 0.96 -36.15 -1.18
CA VAL A 476 2.20 -36.04 -1.96
C VAL A 476 3.01 -37.33 -1.83
N LYS A 477 3.63 -37.74 -2.94
CA LYS A 477 4.60 -38.84 -3.00
C LYS A 477 6.02 -38.27 -2.84
N ARG A 478 6.98 -39.12 -2.45
CA ARG A 478 8.40 -38.79 -2.49
C ARG A 478 8.82 -38.43 -3.93
N LYS A 479 9.65 -37.38 -4.11
CA LYS A 479 10.10 -36.82 -5.40
C LYS A 479 8.99 -36.15 -6.23
N GLU A 480 7.76 -36.06 -5.75
CA GLU A 480 6.71 -35.32 -6.42
C GLU A 480 6.93 -33.81 -6.26
N ILE A 481 6.71 -33.00 -7.30
CA ILE A 481 6.93 -31.56 -7.28
C ILE A 481 5.88 -30.88 -6.41
N LEU A 482 6.34 -30.20 -5.37
CA LEU A 482 5.54 -29.42 -4.42
C LEU A 482 5.19 -28.04 -4.99
N CYS A 483 6.19 -27.35 -5.55
CA CYS A 483 6.02 -26.07 -6.20
C CYS A 483 7.08 -25.83 -7.27
N THR A 484 6.77 -24.95 -8.21
CA THR A 484 7.68 -24.53 -9.29
C THR A 484 8.04 -23.07 -9.11
N LEU A 485 9.33 -22.77 -9.04
CA LEU A 485 9.90 -21.45 -8.95
C LEU A 485 10.11 -20.87 -10.35
N TYR A 486 9.80 -19.57 -10.54
CA TYR A 486 9.99 -18.86 -11.81
C TYR A 486 10.78 -17.57 -11.57
N THR A 487 11.75 -17.30 -12.45
CA THR A 487 12.54 -16.04 -12.44
C THR A 487 13.12 -15.78 -13.82
N ASN A 488 13.69 -14.58 -14.03
CA ASN A 488 14.44 -14.24 -15.24
C ASN A 488 15.97 -14.28 -15.01
N SER A 489 16.43 -14.74 -13.83
CA SER A 489 17.85 -14.69 -13.45
C SER A 489 18.29 -16.00 -12.77
N ASN A 490 19.28 -16.66 -13.36
CA ASN A 490 19.91 -17.85 -12.76
C ASN A 490 20.49 -17.55 -11.36
N GLN A 491 21.11 -16.38 -11.17
CA GLN A 491 21.65 -15.98 -9.86
C GLN A 491 20.56 -15.92 -8.79
N ARG A 492 19.39 -15.33 -9.12
CA ARG A 492 18.25 -15.27 -8.20
C ARG A 492 17.68 -16.65 -7.90
N LEU A 493 17.66 -17.55 -8.89
CA LEU A 493 17.25 -18.93 -8.66
C LEU A 493 18.21 -19.66 -7.71
N VAL A 494 19.52 -19.48 -7.87
CA VAL A 494 20.52 -20.06 -6.96
C VAL A 494 20.33 -19.55 -5.54
N LEU A 495 20.11 -18.24 -5.35
CA LEU A 495 19.83 -17.65 -4.03
C LEU A 495 18.56 -18.24 -3.40
N ALA A 496 17.47 -18.36 -4.17
CA ALA A 496 16.22 -18.93 -3.68
C ALA A 496 16.38 -20.42 -3.29
N ARG A 497 17.08 -21.21 -4.10
CA ARG A 497 17.39 -22.61 -3.81
C ARG A 497 18.27 -22.77 -2.56
N HIS A 498 19.26 -21.89 -2.38
CA HIS A 498 20.07 -21.89 -1.16
C HIS A 498 19.23 -21.56 0.07
N ALA A 499 18.34 -20.57 -0.02
CA ALA A 499 17.45 -20.23 1.07
C ALA A 499 16.49 -21.38 1.43
N LEU A 500 16.01 -22.16 0.44
CA LEU A 500 15.13 -23.32 0.66
C LEU A 500 15.81 -24.46 1.48
N LYS A 501 17.14 -24.53 1.51
CA LYS A 501 17.83 -25.47 2.40
C LYS A 501 17.64 -25.14 3.89
N LYS A 502 17.32 -23.88 4.21
CA LYS A 502 17.16 -23.38 5.59
C LYS A 502 15.71 -23.01 5.93
N LEU A 503 14.88 -22.79 4.92
CA LEU A 503 13.49 -22.38 5.07
C LEU A 503 12.55 -23.53 4.72
N GLU A 504 11.84 -24.03 5.71
CA GLU A 504 10.77 -25.02 5.46
C GLU A 504 9.53 -24.30 4.90
N LEU A 505 9.14 -24.65 3.66
CA LEU A 505 7.91 -24.13 3.04
C LEU A 505 6.70 -24.99 3.36
N TYR A 506 6.86 -26.30 3.41
CA TYR A 506 5.79 -27.27 3.50
C TYR A 506 5.94 -28.13 4.76
N THR A 507 4.91 -28.19 5.58
CA THR A 507 4.83 -29.20 6.64
C THR A 507 4.02 -30.39 6.14
N ILE A 508 4.69 -31.56 6.00
CA ILE A 508 4.09 -32.81 5.51
C ILE A 508 4.08 -33.81 6.66
N LYS A 509 2.92 -34.43 6.89
CA LYS A 509 2.73 -35.51 7.90
C LYS A 509 2.08 -36.71 7.26
#